data_90258dc270d1c5f518ee46e7bb635712
#
_entry.id   90258dc270d1c5f518ee46e7bb635712
#
_cell.length_a   1.000
_cell.length_b   1.000
_cell.length_c   1.000
_cell.angle_alpha   90.00
_cell.angle_beta   90.00
_cell.angle_gamma   90.00
#
_symmetry.space_group_name_H-M   'P 1'
#
loop_
_entity.id
_entity.type
_entity.pdbx_description
1 polymer ?
#
loop_
_entity_poly.entity_id
_entity_poly.type
_entity_poly.pdbx_seq_one_letter_code
_entity_poly.pdbx_strand_id
1 'polypeptide(L)'
;MTVYVDTSVVLRILFREPNPVEIWGKWDRGLSSRLWRVEALRNVGRLRLSGDLSDEELAGLVKEIQTVNETLGVYPVTERVLQRASETFPTVVGTLDAIHLATALAIREVEPIDLLLTHDTQLSTAARSLGFTVVGVGQS
;
A
#
# COMPACT_ATOMS: atom_id res chain seq x y z
N MET A 1 9.70 6.04 13.62
CA MET A 1 9.21 6.74 12.43
C MET A 1 7.83 6.26 12.03
N THR A 2 7.09 7.09 11.36
CA THR A 2 5.76 6.77 10.84
C THR A 2 5.84 6.60 9.33
N VAL A 3 5.31 5.48 8.82
CA VAL A 3 5.36 5.18 7.39
C VAL A 3 3.95 4.96 6.84
N TYR A 4 3.74 5.33 5.58
CA TYR A 4 2.57 4.91 4.80
C TYR A 4 2.98 3.74 3.92
N VAL A 5 2.20 2.67 3.94
CA VAL A 5 2.52 1.43 3.22
C VAL A 5 1.53 1.22 2.10
N ASP A 6 2.02 1.22 0.87
CA ASP A 6 1.22 0.86 -0.30
C ASP A 6 1.08 -0.66 -0.39
N THR A 7 -0.03 -1.10 -0.97
CA THR A 7 -0.36 -2.51 -1.12
C THR A 7 0.77 -3.33 -1.77
N SER A 8 1.46 -2.76 -2.76
CA SER A 8 2.55 -3.46 -3.45
C SER A 8 3.66 -3.94 -2.51
N VAL A 9 3.91 -3.20 -1.45
CA VAL A 9 4.93 -3.56 -0.46
C VAL A 9 4.47 -4.76 0.36
N VAL A 10 3.22 -4.76 0.78
CA VAL A 10 2.66 -5.88 1.53
C VAL A 10 2.60 -7.14 0.66
N LEU A 11 2.17 -7.00 -0.59
CA LEU A 11 2.08 -8.15 -1.51
C LEU A 11 3.43 -8.81 -1.73
N ARG A 12 4.51 -8.03 -1.86
CA ARG A 12 5.85 -8.59 -2.04
C ARG A 12 6.26 -9.44 -0.83
N ILE A 13 5.89 -9.01 0.37
CA ILE A 13 6.13 -9.78 1.59
C ILE A 13 5.29 -11.06 1.61
N LEU A 14 3.98 -10.93 1.35
CA LEU A 14 3.05 -12.06 1.39
C LEU A 14 3.42 -13.16 0.40
N PHE A 15 3.81 -12.78 -0.80
CA PHE A 15 4.16 -13.73 -1.86
C PHE A 15 5.65 -14.07 -1.88
N ARG A 16 6.43 -13.62 -0.90
CA ARG A 16 7.85 -13.91 -0.75
C ARG A 16 8.64 -13.60 -2.01
N GLU A 17 8.32 -12.47 -2.63
CA GLU A 17 9.04 -11.99 -3.80
C GLU A 17 10.39 -11.39 -3.41
N PRO A 18 11.37 -11.36 -4.34
CA PRO A 18 12.69 -10.83 -4.01
C PRO A 18 12.68 -9.32 -3.76
N ASN A 19 13.67 -8.88 -3.00
CA ASN A 19 13.93 -7.46 -2.71
C ASN A 19 12.78 -6.73 -2.01
N PRO A 20 12.26 -7.27 -0.90
CA PRO A 20 11.31 -6.51 -0.10
C PRO A 20 12.01 -5.29 0.51
N VAL A 21 11.23 -4.29 0.93
CA VAL A 21 11.83 -3.13 1.60
C VAL A 21 12.53 -3.60 2.89
N GLU A 22 13.75 -3.11 3.10
CA GLU A 22 14.53 -3.52 4.26
C GLU A 22 13.91 -3.06 5.58
N ILE A 23 13.15 -1.97 5.52
CA ILE A 23 12.51 -1.39 6.69
C ILE A 23 11.24 -2.12 7.12
N TRP A 24 10.80 -3.16 6.40
CA TRP A 24 9.58 -3.88 6.73
C TRP A 24 9.54 -4.28 8.20
N GLY A 25 8.49 -3.80 8.91
CA GLY A 25 8.28 -4.11 10.32
C GLY A 25 9.17 -3.37 11.30
N LYS A 26 10.04 -2.49 10.84
CA LYS A 26 11.01 -1.78 11.70
C LYS A 26 10.58 -0.36 12.04
N TRP A 27 9.39 0.03 11.68
CA TRP A 27 8.83 1.34 11.99
C TRP A 27 8.08 1.31 13.31
N ASP A 28 7.83 2.49 13.87
CA ASP A 28 7.04 2.64 15.10
C ASP A 28 5.55 2.58 14.77
N ARG A 29 5.14 3.22 13.67
CA ARG A 29 3.74 3.31 13.26
C ARG A 29 3.63 3.13 11.76
N GLY A 30 2.90 2.10 11.33
CA GLY A 30 2.62 1.84 9.92
C GLY A 30 1.17 2.18 9.62
N LEU A 31 0.95 2.93 8.55
CA LEU A 31 -0.37 3.40 8.13
C LEU A 31 -0.66 2.93 6.71
N SER A 32 -1.92 2.70 6.40
CA SER A 32 -2.34 2.40 5.04
C SER A 32 -3.78 2.80 4.82
N SER A 33 -4.25 2.66 3.59
CA SER A 33 -5.65 2.82 3.22
C SER A 33 -6.42 1.53 3.47
N ARG A 34 -7.68 1.65 3.83
CA ARG A 34 -8.61 0.53 3.85
C ARG A 34 -8.60 -0.25 2.53
N LEU A 35 -8.21 0.40 1.46
CA LEU A 35 -8.10 -0.18 0.12
C LEU A 35 -7.08 -1.33 0.04
N TRP A 36 -6.02 -1.30 0.84
CA TRP A 36 -4.93 -2.27 0.71
C TRP A 36 -5.44 -3.71 0.85
N ARG A 37 -6.34 -3.93 1.81
CA ARG A 37 -6.86 -5.27 2.08
C ARG A 37 -7.74 -5.79 0.95
N VAL A 38 -8.53 -4.90 0.35
CA VAL A 38 -9.33 -5.25 -0.84
C VAL A 38 -8.42 -5.67 -1.98
N GLU A 39 -7.38 -4.90 -2.25
CA GLU A 39 -6.42 -5.21 -3.30
C GLU A 39 -5.71 -6.54 -3.04
N ALA A 40 -5.26 -6.76 -1.79
CA ALA A 40 -4.58 -7.99 -1.41
C ALA A 40 -5.47 -9.22 -1.60
N LEU A 41 -6.71 -9.15 -1.12
CA LEU A 41 -7.66 -10.26 -1.25
C LEU A 41 -8.03 -10.53 -2.71
N ARG A 42 -8.12 -9.50 -3.53
CA ARG A 42 -8.39 -9.70 -4.96
C ARG A 42 -7.21 -10.35 -5.68
N ASN A 43 -5.99 -10.03 -5.29
CA ASN A 43 -4.78 -10.69 -5.83
C ASN A 43 -4.77 -12.17 -5.47
N VAL A 44 -5.05 -12.50 -4.22
CA VAL A 44 -5.15 -13.89 -3.76
C VAL A 44 -6.27 -14.62 -4.50
N GLY A 45 -7.42 -13.98 -4.69
CA GLY A 45 -8.54 -14.53 -5.43
C GLY A 45 -8.19 -14.88 -6.88
N ARG A 46 -7.43 -14.01 -7.56
CA ARG A 46 -6.98 -14.28 -8.93
C ARG A 46 -6.07 -15.50 -9.00
N LEU A 47 -5.13 -15.62 -8.06
CA LEU A 47 -4.23 -16.77 -8.00
C LEU A 47 -4.99 -18.06 -7.75
N ARG A 48 -6.02 -17.99 -6.92
CA ARG A 48 -6.88 -19.17 -6.69
C ARG A 48 -7.60 -19.61 -7.96
N LEU A 49 -8.20 -18.64 -8.67
CA LEU A 49 -8.95 -18.94 -9.90
C LEU A 49 -8.06 -19.48 -11.01
N SER A 50 -6.79 -19.08 -11.07
CA SER A 50 -5.85 -19.59 -12.05
C SER A 50 -5.25 -20.95 -11.65
N GLY A 51 -5.59 -21.48 -10.47
CA GLY A 51 -5.10 -22.75 -9.98
C GLY A 51 -3.71 -22.73 -9.36
N ASP A 52 -3.19 -21.53 -9.09
CA ASP A 52 -1.83 -21.36 -8.55
C ASP A 52 -1.74 -21.51 -7.04
N LEU A 53 -2.87 -21.67 -6.35
CA LEU A 53 -2.91 -21.81 -4.90
C LEU A 53 -3.71 -23.05 -4.49
N SER A 54 -3.15 -23.82 -3.56
CA SER A 54 -3.91 -24.85 -2.86
C SER A 54 -4.83 -24.21 -1.82
N ASP A 55 -5.77 -24.99 -1.29
CA ASP A 55 -6.66 -24.50 -0.23
C ASP A 55 -5.87 -24.12 1.03
N GLU A 56 -4.81 -24.86 1.37
CA GLU A 56 -3.96 -24.56 2.51
C GLU A 56 -3.20 -23.25 2.30
N GLU A 57 -2.63 -23.05 1.11
CA GLU A 57 -1.92 -21.82 0.80
C GLU A 57 -2.86 -20.63 0.83
N LEU A 58 -4.07 -20.79 0.28
CA LEU A 58 -5.10 -19.75 0.33
C LEU A 58 -5.42 -19.35 1.78
N ALA A 59 -5.70 -20.34 2.62
CA ALA A 59 -6.04 -20.10 4.02
C ALA A 59 -4.90 -19.41 4.76
N GLY A 60 -3.66 -19.81 4.47
CA GLY A 60 -2.47 -19.18 5.05
C GLY A 60 -2.32 -17.72 4.66
N LEU A 61 -2.52 -17.40 3.37
CA LEU A 61 -2.43 -16.02 2.89
C LEU A 61 -3.54 -15.15 3.46
N VAL A 62 -4.76 -15.65 3.54
CA VAL A 62 -5.87 -14.89 4.14
C VAL A 62 -5.56 -14.58 5.60
N LYS A 63 -5.00 -15.54 6.33
CA LYS A 63 -4.60 -15.33 7.72
C LYS A 63 -3.47 -14.29 7.83
N GLU A 64 -2.47 -14.34 6.97
CA GLU A 64 -1.38 -13.37 6.97
C GLU A 64 -1.91 -11.96 6.67
N ILE A 65 -2.83 -11.83 5.72
CA ILE A 65 -3.48 -10.53 5.41
C ILE A 65 -4.17 -9.99 6.66
N GLN A 66 -4.89 -10.83 7.38
CA GLN A 66 -5.54 -10.45 8.62
C GLN A 66 -4.52 -9.96 9.66
N THR A 67 -3.43 -10.69 9.82
CA THR A 67 -2.38 -10.35 10.77
C THR A 67 -1.73 -9.01 10.43
N VAL A 68 -1.40 -8.78 9.16
CA VAL A 68 -0.83 -7.50 8.72
C VAL A 68 -1.82 -6.37 8.96
N ASN A 69 -3.09 -6.59 8.64
CA ASN A 69 -4.12 -5.57 8.83
C ASN A 69 -4.24 -5.13 10.30
N GLU A 70 -4.03 -6.06 11.23
CA GLU A 70 -4.08 -5.76 12.66
C GLU A 70 -2.89 -4.92 13.13
N THR A 71 -1.77 -4.96 12.40
CA THR A 71 -0.58 -4.20 12.76
C THR A 71 -0.54 -2.80 12.15
N LEU A 72 -1.43 -2.49 11.22
CA LEU A 72 -1.46 -1.21 10.53
C LEU A 72 -2.57 -0.31 11.07
N GLY A 73 -2.30 0.99 11.12
CA GLY A 73 -3.33 1.99 11.27
C GLY A 73 -4.01 2.19 9.93
N VAL A 74 -5.20 1.64 9.77
CA VAL A 74 -5.91 1.63 8.49
C VAL A 74 -6.91 2.78 8.45
N TYR A 75 -6.77 3.64 7.44
CA TYR A 75 -7.64 4.80 7.26
C TYR A 75 -8.75 4.48 6.27
N PRO A 76 -9.98 4.92 6.55
CA PRO A 76 -11.11 4.66 5.66
C PRO A 76 -10.98 5.45 4.36
N VAL A 77 -11.60 4.92 3.30
CA VAL A 77 -11.74 5.63 2.03
C VAL A 77 -12.97 6.51 2.15
N THR A 78 -12.75 7.73 2.61
CA THR A 78 -13.83 8.69 2.86
C THR A 78 -14.24 9.41 1.58
N GLU A 79 -15.37 10.11 1.62
CA GLU A 79 -15.80 10.96 0.50
C GLU A 79 -14.75 12.03 0.19
N ARG A 80 -14.12 12.59 1.22
CA ARG A 80 -13.04 13.57 1.03
C ARG A 80 -11.85 12.97 0.30
N VAL A 81 -11.45 11.73 0.64
CA VAL A 81 -10.38 11.01 -0.04
C VAL A 81 -10.75 10.78 -1.50
N LEU A 82 -11.97 10.32 -1.76
CA LEU A 82 -12.44 10.09 -3.13
C LEU A 82 -12.48 11.38 -3.95
N GLN A 83 -12.91 12.48 -3.33
CA GLN A 83 -12.91 13.78 -3.99
C GLN A 83 -11.49 14.18 -4.40
N ARG A 84 -10.52 14.05 -3.49
CA ARG A 84 -9.12 14.37 -3.82
C ARG A 84 -8.56 13.43 -4.88
N ALA A 85 -8.91 12.15 -4.83
CA ALA A 85 -8.46 11.18 -5.83
C ALA A 85 -9.01 11.48 -7.23
N SER A 86 -10.12 12.22 -7.32
CA SER A 86 -10.74 12.62 -8.59
C SER A 86 -10.06 13.84 -9.21
N GLU A 87 -9.22 14.54 -8.46
CA GLU A 87 -8.52 15.73 -8.94
C GLU A 87 -7.22 15.35 -9.64
N THR A 88 -6.56 16.35 -10.23
CA THR A 88 -5.30 16.10 -10.94
C THR A 88 -4.15 15.86 -9.98
N PHE A 89 -3.18 15.08 -10.44
CA PHE A 89 -1.90 14.86 -9.78
C PHE A 89 -0.78 15.37 -10.68
N PRO A 90 0.40 15.66 -10.13
CA PRO A 90 1.51 16.20 -10.93
C PRO A 90 1.97 15.26 -12.05
N THR A 91 1.79 13.95 -11.87
CA THR A 91 2.16 12.94 -12.86
C THR A 91 1.01 11.94 -13.01
N VAL A 92 1.10 11.08 -14.03
CA VAL A 92 0.05 10.11 -14.33
C VAL A 92 -0.01 9.02 -13.27
N VAL A 93 -1.21 8.78 -12.74
CA VAL A 93 -1.47 7.67 -11.82
C VAL A 93 -2.80 7.02 -12.16
N GLY A 94 -2.90 5.71 -11.89
CA GLY A 94 -4.17 4.99 -12.02
C GLY A 94 -5.09 5.28 -10.85
N THR A 95 -6.33 4.82 -10.95
CA THR A 95 -7.37 5.10 -9.96
C THR A 95 -7.02 4.62 -8.55
N LEU A 96 -6.52 3.39 -8.42
CA LEU A 96 -6.17 2.84 -7.11
C LEU A 96 -5.00 3.60 -6.48
N ASP A 97 -4.00 3.95 -7.28
CA ASP A 97 -2.87 4.74 -6.80
C ASP A 97 -3.31 6.14 -6.39
N ALA A 98 -4.25 6.74 -7.12
CA ALA A 98 -4.82 8.03 -6.75
C ALA A 98 -5.50 7.98 -5.39
N ILE A 99 -6.20 6.88 -5.08
CA ILE A 99 -6.85 6.70 -3.79
C ILE A 99 -5.80 6.56 -2.69
N HIS A 100 -4.72 5.80 -2.93
CA HIS A 100 -3.62 5.70 -1.97
C HIS A 100 -2.97 7.07 -1.71
N LEU A 101 -2.67 7.81 -2.77
CA LEU A 101 -2.08 9.14 -2.63
C LEU A 101 -2.99 10.11 -1.89
N ALA A 102 -4.27 10.10 -2.23
CA ALA A 102 -5.26 10.96 -1.55
C ALA A 102 -5.35 10.61 -0.06
N THR A 103 -5.29 9.33 0.26
CA THR A 103 -5.28 8.86 1.65
C THR A 103 -4.04 9.36 2.39
N ALA A 104 -2.86 9.20 1.79
CA ALA A 104 -1.60 9.65 2.39
C ALA A 104 -1.59 11.17 2.57
N LEU A 105 -2.13 11.92 1.61
CA LEU A 105 -2.24 13.38 1.72
C LEU A 105 -3.17 13.78 2.87
N ALA A 106 -4.29 13.10 3.03
CA ALA A 106 -5.23 13.38 4.12
C ALA A 106 -4.58 13.07 5.48
N ILE A 107 -3.85 11.97 5.58
CA ILE A 107 -3.14 11.62 6.81
C ILE A 107 -2.09 12.68 7.13
N ARG A 108 -1.34 13.13 6.14
CA ARG A 108 -0.25 14.10 6.34
C ARG A 108 -0.75 15.43 6.90
N GLU A 109 -2.01 15.75 6.72
CA GLU A 109 -2.61 16.96 7.31
C GLU A 109 -2.73 16.86 8.82
N VAL A 110 -2.79 15.66 9.38
CA VAL A 110 -3.05 15.46 10.82
C VAL A 110 -1.87 14.81 11.55
N GLU A 111 -0.99 14.11 10.85
CA GLU A 111 0.20 13.54 11.47
C GLU A 111 1.31 13.40 10.41
N PRO A 112 2.57 13.48 10.81
CA PRO A 112 3.68 13.39 9.85
C PRO A 112 3.80 11.98 9.29
N ILE A 113 4.16 11.90 8.00
CA ILE A 113 4.56 10.66 7.35
C ILE A 113 6.04 10.81 6.99
N ASP A 114 6.88 10.03 7.64
CA ASP A 114 8.33 10.10 7.38
C ASP A 114 8.69 9.45 6.05
N LEU A 115 8.08 8.33 5.72
CA LEU A 115 8.34 7.60 4.47
C LEU A 115 7.02 7.08 3.88
N LEU A 116 6.94 7.08 2.56
CA LEU A 116 5.91 6.38 1.82
C LEU A 116 6.56 5.20 1.12
N LEU A 117 6.10 4.00 1.43
CA LEU A 117 6.69 2.77 0.93
C LEU A 117 5.87 2.23 -0.24
N THR A 118 6.50 2.04 -1.39
CA THR A 118 5.85 1.47 -2.57
C THR A 118 6.89 0.82 -3.48
N HIS A 119 6.45 -0.21 -4.22
CA HIS A 119 7.23 -0.79 -5.30
C HIS A 119 6.72 -0.36 -6.68
N ASP A 120 5.67 0.45 -6.71
CA ASP A 120 5.07 0.93 -7.95
C ASP A 120 5.76 2.20 -8.43
N THR A 121 6.30 2.15 -9.66
CA THR A 121 7.07 3.27 -10.23
C THR A 121 6.20 4.52 -10.43
N GLN A 122 4.98 4.36 -10.94
CA GLN A 122 4.08 5.50 -11.16
C GLN A 122 3.68 6.16 -9.84
N LEU A 123 3.34 5.35 -8.85
CA LEU A 123 2.99 5.87 -7.53
C LEU A 123 4.17 6.58 -6.89
N SER A 124 5.37 6.00 -7.00
CA SER A 124 6.59 6.60 -6.47
C SER A 124 6.83 8.00 -7.07
N THR A 125 6.74 8.11 -8.39
CA THR A 125 6.98 9.38 -9.08
C THR A 125 5.98 10.44 -8.63
N ALA A 126 4.71 10.09 -8.56
CA ALA A 126 3.66 11.02 -8.13
C ALA A 126 3.84 11.42 -6.67
N ALA A 127 4.15 10.47 -5.80
CA ALA A 127 4.34 10.72 -4.37
C ALA A 127 5.53 11.66 -4.14
N ARG A 128 6.64 11.45 -4.83
CA ARG A 128 7.81 12.34 -4.74
C ARG A 128 7.44 13.74 -5.19
N SER A 129 6.66 13.87 -6.26
CA SER A 129 6.21 15.17 -6.76
C SER A 129 5.30 15.90 -5.77
N LEU A 130 4.67 15.17 -4.87
CA LEU A 130 3.83 15.72 -3.80
C LEU A 130 4.60 15.98 -2.51
N GLY A 131 5.91 15.76 -2.51
CA GLY A 131 6.78 16.04 -1.37
C GLY A 131 6.99 14.89 -0.41
N PHE A 132 6.53 13.68 -0.74
CA PHE A 132 6.82 12.51 0.08
C PHE A 132 8.24 12.00 -0.15
N THR A 133 8.87 11.50 0.91
CA THR A 133 10.08 10.71 0.80
C THR A 133 9.67 9.27 0.54
N VAL A 134 10.10 8.70 -0.57
CA VAL A 134 9.64 7.38 -1.02
C VAL A 134 10.78 6.36 -0.97
N VAL A 135 10.44 5.15 -0.51
CA VAL A 135 11.35 4.01 -0.47
C VAL A 135 10.67 2.82 -1.14
N GLY A 136 11.43 2.03 -1.89
CA GLY A 136 10.96 0.79 -2.49
C GLY A 136 11.04 0.72 -4.01
N VAL A 137 11.37 1.84 -4.67
CA VAL A 137 11.51 1.90 -6.13
C VAL A 137 12.86 2.49 -6.48
N GLY A 138 13.49 1.87 -7.46
CA GLY A 138 14.75 2.34 -7.99
C GLY A 138 15.90 1.90 -7.13
N GLN A 139 16.70 2.84 -6.72
CA GLN A 139 17.87 2.55 -5.99
C GLN A 139 17.62 2.15 -4.61
N SER A 140 16.45 2.11 -4.30
CA SER A 140 16.11 1.79 -2.95
C SER A 140 16.60 2.69 -1.88
#